data_dc7eefed684fd95df232900e7c602934
#
_entry.id   dc7eefed684fd95df232900e7c602934
#
_cell.length_a   1.000
_cell.length_b   1.000
_cell.length_c   1.000
_cell.angle_alpha   90.00
_cell.angle_beta   90.00
_cell.angle_gamma   90.00
#
_symmetry.space_group_name_H-M   'P 1'
#
loop_
_entity.id
_entity.type
_entity.pdbx_description
1 polymer ?
#
loop_
_entity_poly.entity_id
_entity_poly.type
_entity_poly.pdbx_seq_one_letter_code
_entity_poly.pdbx_strand_id
1 'polypeptide(L)'
;YYEGEKVNITDPLDALSKGIAMVHQELQPVPARSVAENIYLGRYPTKKFGPFTVVDHEKMYEDTAALLKRVRMNFDPKQKLGELSVSQMQSVEIAKAVSANCKVLILDEPTSSLTSNEVEALFRIIEDLKKEGVSIVYISHKMDEILRISDEVTIMRDGQYIGTWDCEGLTTDFIITKMVGRELTNLY
;
A
#
# COMPACT_ATOMS: atom_id res chain seq x y z
N TYR A 1 4.58 -19.85 1.63
CA TYR A 1 4.96 -20.10 0.23
C TYR A 1 4.81 -18.83 -0.57
N TYR A 2 5.75 -18.55 -1.45
CA TYR A 2 5.74 -17.40 -2.34
C TYR A 2 6.11 -17.86 -3.75
N GLU A 3 5.27 -17.55 -4.74
CA GLU A 3 5.43 -18.06 -6.12
C GLU A 3 5.60 -19.60 -6.19
N GLY A 4 4.94 -20.33 -5.29
CA GLY A 4 5.00 -21.80 -5.22
C GLY A 4 6.18 -22.36 -4.44
N GLU A 5 7.13 -21.54 -4.02
CA GLU A 5 8.30 -21.97 -3.26
C GLU A 5 8.17 -21.61 -1.77
N LYS A 6 8.75 -22.46 -0.91
CA LYS A 6 8.83 -22.17 0.52
C LYS A 6 9.91 -21.12 0.74
N VAL A 7 9.53 -19.94 1.23
CA VAL A 7 10.44 -18.84 1.53
C VAL A 7 10.59 -18.65 3.04
N ASN A 8 11.74 -18.14 3.44
CA ASN A 8 12.01 -17.65 4.79
C ASN A 8 12.47 -16.19 4.64
N ILE A 9 11.58 -15.26 4.96
CA ILE A 9 11.87 -13.82 4.92
C ILE A 9 12.56 -13.45 6.23
N THR A 10 13.79 -12.98 6.14
CA THR A 10 14.66 -12.74 7.32
C THR A 10 14.60 -11.29 7.82
N ASP A 11 14.35 -10.35 6.91
CA ASP A 11 14.32 -8.92 7.22
C ASP A 11 13.52 -8.14 6.17
N PRO A 12 13.23 -6.84 6.40
CA PRO A 12 12.47 -6.02 5.46
C PRO A 12 13.13 -5.83 4.09
N LEU A 13 14.46 -5.83 4.00
CA LEU A 13 15.18 -5.70 2.72
C LEU A 13 15.01 -6.97 1.89
N ASP A 14 15.04 -8.13 2.53
CA ASP A 14 14.75 -9.41 1.87
C ASP A 14 13.32 -9.43 1.32
N ALA A 15 12.32 -8.96 2.10
CA ALA A 15 10.95 -8.82 1.62
C ALA A 15 10.86 -7.91 0.39
N LEU A 16 11.48 -6.72 0.45
CA LEU A 16 11.51 -5.77 -0.67
C LEU A 16 12.18 -6.36 -1.90
N SER A 17 13.28 -7.11 -1.74
CA SER A 17 13.99 -7.76 -2.85
C SER A 17 13.13 -8.78 -3.59
N LYS A 18 12.16 -9.38 -2.90
CA LYS A 18 11.16 -10.31 -3.45
C LYS A 18 9.93 -9.60 -4.02
N GLY A 19 9.88 -8.28 -3.94
CA GLY A 19 8.76 -7.49 -4.43
C GLY A 19 7.59 -7.44 -3.44
N ILE A 20 7.83 -7.67 -2.14
CA ILE A 20 6.83 -7.49 -1.08
C ILE A 20 7.04 -6.12 -0.45
N ALA A 21 6.06 -5.24 -0.57
CA ALA A 21 6.09 -3.89 -0.01
C ALA A 21 4.92 -3.67 0.95
N MET A 22 5.11 -2.81 1.92
CA MET A 22 4.10 -2.47 2.92
C MET A 22 3.96 -0.96 3.07
N VAL A 23 2.72 -0.50 3.15
CA VAL A 23 2.35 0.86 3.55
C VAL A 23 1.75 0.76 4.95
N HIS A 24 2.44 1.35 5.91
CA HIS A 24 2.06 1.32 7.31
C HIS A 24 0.94 2.34 7.60
N GLN A 25 0.17 2.09 8.66
CA GLN A 25 -0.84 3.00 9.17
C GLN A 25 -0.24 4.37 9.55
N GLU A 26 0.90 4.37 10.22
CA GLU A 26 1.64 5.59 10.54
C GLU A 26 2.67 5.88 9.44
N LEU A 27 2.45 6.96 8.70
CA LEU A 27 3.36 7.42 7.67
C LEU A 27 4.64 7.98 8.32
N GLN A 28 5.78 7.64 7.73
CA GLN A 28 7.08 8.19 8.16
C GLN A 28 7.75 8.98 7.00
N PRO A 29 7.11 10.03 6.50
CA PRO A 29 7.65 10.82 5.42
C PRO A 29 8.80 11.71 5.90
N VAL A 30 9.61 12.18 4.95
CA VAL A 30 10.59 13.26 5.17
C VAL A 30 10.01 14.55 4.61
N PRO A 31 9.31 15.39 5.40
CA PRO A 31 8.51 16.50 4.90
C PRO A 31 9.35 17.58 4.20
N ALA A 32 10.62 17.75 4.61
CA ALA A 32 11.55 18.73 4.03
C ALA A 32 12.08 18.34 2.64
N ARG A 33 11.88 17.08 2.23
CA ARG A 33 12.32 16.55 0.93
C ARG A 33 11.19 16.58 -0.08
N SER A 34 11.56 16.55 -1.36
CA SER A 34 10.57 16.50 -2.45
C SER A 34 9.81 15.17 -2.49
N VAL A 35 8.69 15.14 -3.21
CA VAL A 35 7.94 13.92 -3.52
C VAL A 35 8.87 12.87 -4.12
N ALA A 36 9.66 13.24 -5.13
CA ALA A 36 10.59 12.32 -5.78
C ALA A 36 11.67 11.79 -4.83
N GLU A 37 12.24 12.63 -3.98
CA GLU A 37 13.23 12.19 -2.99
C GLU A 37 12.63 11.22 -1.97
N ASN A 38 11.37 11.39 -1.57
CA ASN A 38 10.68 10.44 -0.69
C ASN A 38 10.42 9.11 -1.38
N ILE A 39 9.97 9.11 -2.64
CA ILE A 39 9.73 7.88 -3.42
C ILE A 39 11.01 7.07 -3.59
N TYR A 40 12.13 7.75 -3.88
CA TYR A 40 13.43 7.09 -4.11
C TYR A 40 14.33 7.03 -2.87
N LEU A 41 13.80 7.29 -1.68
CA LEU A 41 14.58 7.26 -0.43
C LEU A 41 15.30 5.89 -0.28
N GLY A 42 16.63 5.96 -0.15
CA GLY A 42 17.49 4.77 -0.09
C GLY A 42 17.77 4.08 -1.43
N ARG A 43 17.19 4.56 -2.56
CA ARG A 43 17.30 3.95 -3.90
C ARG A 43 17.50 5.00 -4.98
N TYR A 44 18.17 6.10 -4.69
CA TYR A 44 18.35 7.20 -5.63
C TYR A 44 19.00 6.73 -6.93
N PRO A 45 18.45 7.08 -8.11
CA PRO A 45 19.13 6.86 -9.38
C PRO A 45 20.45 7.61 -9.39
N THR A 46 21.48 7.00 -9.93
CA THR A 46 22.83 7.57 -9.95
C THR A 46 23.39 7.61 -11.35
N LYS A 47 24.26 8.59 -11.60
CA LYS A 47 25.05 8.69 -12.83
C LYS A 47 26.53 8.90 -12.53
N LYS A 48 27.39 8.52 -13.47
CA LYS A 48 28.83 8.78 -13.37
C LYS A 48 29.15 10.20 -13.80
N PHE A 49 29.94 10.88 -12.99
CA PHE A 49 30.52 12.17 -13.28
C PHE A 49 32.06 12.07 -13.09
N GLY A 50 32.77 11.76 -14.15
CA GLY A 50 34.19 11.41 -14.08
C GLY A 50 34.41 10.16 -13.19
N PRO A 51 35.29 10.21 -12.18
CA PRO A 51 35.51 9.09 -11.25
C PRO A 51 34.43 8.97 -10.16
N PHE A 52 33.51 9.95 -10.05
CA PHE A 52 32.51 10.01 -8.98
C PHE A 52 31.15 9.46 -9.45
N THR A 53 30.42 8.86 -8.51
CA THR A 53 29.00 8.50 -8.68
C THR A 53 28.17 9.55 -7.94
N VAL A 54 27.26 10.21 -8.66
CA VAL A 54 26.39 11.27 -8.12
C VAL A 54 24.93 10.91 -8.35
N VAL A 55 24.02 11.48 -7.55
CA VAL A 55 22.58 11.31 -7.75
C VAL A 55 22.16 11.94 -9.08
N ASP A 56 21.39 11.22 -9.86
CA ASP A 56 20.77 11.71 -11.09
C ASP A 56 19.38 12.29 -10.79
N HIS A 57 19.36 13.56 -10.40
CA HIS A 57 18.13 14.25 -10.07
C HIS A 57 17.16 14.37 -11.26
N GLU A 58 17.68 14.54 -12.47
CA GLU A 58 16.87 14.69 -13.68
C GLU A 58 16.09 13.40 -13.93
N LYS A 59 16.81 12.28 -14.00
CA LYS A 59 16.19 10.96 -14.12
C LYS A 59 15.20 10.67 -12.98
N MET A 60 15.53 11.02 -11.74
CA MET A 60 14.65 10.82 -10.59
C MET A 60 13.32 11.56 -10.76
N TYR A 61 13.36 12.81 -11.22
CA TYR A 61 12.13 13.61 -11.44
C TYR A 61 11.32 13.10 -12.62
N GLU A 62 11.96 12.69 -13.72
CA GLU A 62 11.29 12.10 -14.89
C GLU A 62 10.60 10.78 -14.53
N ASP A 63 11.33 9.86 -13.90
CA ASP A 63 10.79 8.56 -13.46
C ASP A 63 9.64 8.75 -12.47
N THR A 64 9.75 9.73 -11.57
CA THR A 64 8.66 10.07 -10.63
C THR A 64 7.43 10.60 -11.36
N ALA A 65 7.60 11.50 -12.33
CA ALA A 65 6.47 12.03 -13.10
C ALA A 65 5.72 10.92 -13.85
N ALA A 66 6.45 9.99 -14.46
CA ALA A 66 5.86 8.83 -15.13
C ALA A 66 5.11 7.92 -14.15
N LEU A 67 5.71 7.66 -12.98
CA LEU A 67 5.10 6.87 -11.91
C LEU A 67 3.80 7.51 -11.39
N LEU A 68 3.84 8.80 -11.04
CA LEU A 68 2.67 9.53 -10.54
C LEU A 68 1.51 9.48 -11.55
N LYS A 69 1.82 9.64 -12.84
CA LYS A 69 0.82 9.50 -13.91
C LYS A 69 0.21 8.10 -13.95
N ARG A 70 1.05 7.04 -13.80
CA ARG A 70 0.60 5.64 -13.76
C ARG A 70 -0.40 5.39 -12.64
N VAL A 71 -0.12 5.94 -11.44
CA VAL A 71 -1.00 5.81 -10.26
C VAL A 71 -2.05 6.92 -10.15
N ARG A 72 -2.31 7.65 -11.25
CA ARG A 72 -3.32 8.72 -11.36
C ARG A 72 -3.18 9.85 -10.36
N MET A 73 -1.96 10.15 -9.97
CA MET A 73 -1.63 11.26 -9.07
C MET A 73 -1.11 12.46 -9.85
N ASN A 74 -1.56 13.66 -9.45
CA ASN A 74 -1.16 14.90 -10.09
C ASN A 74 -0.41 15.79 -9.09
N PHE A 75 0.83 15.40 -8.76
CA PHE A 75 1.74 16.18 -7.92
C PHE A 75 2.95 16.60 -8.72
N ASP A 76 3.56 17.73 -8.37
CA ASP A 76 4.88 18.09 -8.88
C ASP A 76 5.93 17.21 -8.18
N PRO A 77 6.74 16.41 -8.93
CA PRO A 77 7.83 15.63 -8.35
C PRO A 77 8.80 16.44 -7.47
N LYS A 78 8.94 17.73 -7.74
CA LYS A 78 9.83 18.66 -7.01
C LYS A 78 9.18 19.30 -5.80
N GLN A 79 7.85 19.23 -5.67
CA GLN A 79 7.12 19.79 -4.54
C GLN A 79 7.58 19.13 -3.23
N LYS A 80 7.72 19.90 -2.16
CA LYS A 80 8.03 19.35 -0.84
C LYS A 80 6.87 18.51 -0.33
N LEU A 81 7.20 17.36 0.24
CA LEU A 81 6.17 16.44 0.73
C LEU A 81 5.35 17.06 1.87
N GLY A 82 5.94 17.87 2.72
CA GLY A 82 5.24 18.58 3.81
C GLY A 82 4.19 19.60 3.37
N GLU A 83 4.10 19.93 2.08
CA GLU A 83 3.06 20.80 1.51
C GLU A 83 1.82 20.02 1.09
N LEU A 84 1.86 18.69 1.12
CA LEU A 84 0.75 17.82 0.78
C LEU A 84 -0.15 17.54 1.99
N SER A 85 -1.42 17.22 1.74
CA SER A 85 -2.31 16.71 2.78
C SER A 85 -1.88 15.30 3.22
N VAL A 86 -2.38 14.82 4.36
CA VAL A 86 -2.09 13.48 4.87
C VAL A 86 -2.47 12.41 3.86
N SER A 87 -3.63 12.53 3.23
CA SER A 87 -4.09 11.61 2.18
C SER A 87 -3.19 11.61 0.95
N GLN A 88 -2.70 12.79 0.55
CA GLN A 88 -1.77 12.91 -0.55
C GLN A 88 -0.39 12.29 -0.20
N MET A 89 0.10 12.48 1.03
CA MET A 89 1.31 11.81 1.51
C MET A 89 1.16 10.30 1.49
N GLN A 90 0.00 9.78 1.89
CA GLN A 90 -0.30 8.36 1.83
C GLN A 90 -0.27 7.83 0.39
N SER A 91 -0.83 8.59 -0.54
CA SER A 91 -0.74 8.27 -1.97
C SER A 91 0.71 8.20 -2.45
N VAL A 92 1.58 9.09 -1.97
CA VAL A 92 3.02 9.05 -2.28
C VAL A 92 3.70 7.80 -1.72
N GLU A 93 3.33 7.32 -0.53
CA GLU A 93 3.86 6.06 0.01
C GLU A 93 3.43 4.85 -0.82
N ILE A 94 2.20 4.84 -1.35
CA ILE A 94 1.76 3.82 -2.30
C ILE A 94 2.58 3.90 -3.59
N ALA A 95 2.80 5.10 -4.14
CA ALA A 95 3.64 5.28 -5.31
C ALA A 95 5.08 4.80 -5.08
N LYS A 96 5.63 5.03 -3.88
CA LYS A 96 6.94 4.53 -3.46
C LYS A 96 6.99 3.00 -3.46
N ALA A 97 5.97 2.32 -2.92
CA ALA A 97 5.86 0.87 -2.96
C ALA A 97 5.80 0.34 -4.42
N VAL A 98 4.95 0.95 -5.26
CA VAL A 98 4.82 0.59 -6.67
C VAL A 98 6.13 0.82 -7.45
N SER A 99 6.90 1.87 -7.13
CA SER A 99 8.19 2.16 -7.76
C SER A 99 9.25 1.09 -7.53
N ALA A 100 9.07 0.25 -6.53
CA ALA A 100 9.94 -0.88 -6.22
C ALA A 100 9.57 -2.16 -6.98
N ASN A 101 8.72 -2.08 -8.02
CA ASN A 101 8.19 -3.24 -8.75
C ASN A 101 7.57 -4.28 -7.80
N CYS A 102 6.73 -3.82 -6.87
CA CYS A 102 6.09 -4.72 -5.92
C CYS A 102 5.15 -5.70 -6.64
N LYS A 103 5.21 -6.95 -6.22
CA LYS A 103 4.31 -8.04 -6.62
C LYS A 103 3.21 -8.25 -5.57
N VAL A 104 3.53 -7.93 -4.32
CA VAL A 104 2.60 -7.97 -3.18
C VAL A 104 2.66 -6.63 -2.46
N LEU A 105 1.52 -5.96 -2.37
CA LEU A 105 1.37 -4.71 -1.64
C LEU A 105 0.49 -4.93 -0.41
N ILE A 106 1.05 -4.70 0.77
CA ILE A 106 0.35 -4.77 2.04
C ILE A 106 -0.07 -3.35 2.43
N LEU A 107 -1.35 -3.14 2.68
CA LEU A 107 -1.94 -1.87 3.10
C LEU A 107 -2.54 -2.05 4.50
N ASP A 108 -1.98 -1.37 5.49
CA ASP A 108 -2.40 -1.47 6.88
C ASP A 108 -3.24 -0.24 7.26
N GLU A 109 -4.56 -0.45 7.44
CA GLU A 109 -5.56 0.59 7.77
C GLU A 109 -5.46 1.85 6.86
N PRO A 110 -5.38 1.70 5.53
CA PRO A 110 -4.99 2.81 4.65
C PRO A 110 -6.05 3.92 4.54
N THR A 111 -7.24 3.73 5.08
CA THR A 111 -8.34 4.69 5.00
C THR A 111 -8.68 5.36 6.32
N SER A 112 -7.89 5.13 7.36
CA SER A 112 -8.18 5.61 8.72
C SER A 112 -8.32 7.14 8.83
N SER A 113 -7.60 7.90 7.98
CA SER A 113 -7.58 9.37 7.97
C SER A 113 -8.11 9.97 6.65
N LEU A 114 -8.75 9.16 5.78
CA LEU A 114 -9.21 9.60 4.46
C LEU A 114 -10.69 10.00 4.48
N THR A 115 -11.02 11.01 3.68
CA THR A 115 -12.41 11.34 3.32
C THR A 115 -12.96 10.32 2.33
N SER A 116 -14.28 10.24 2.18
CA SER A 116 -14.94 9.30 1.25
C SER A 116 -14.44 9.45 -0.19
N ASN A 117 -14.19 10.67 -0.67
CA ASN A 117 -13.66 10.89 -2.03
C ASN A 117 -12.22 10.36 -2.18
N GLU A 118 -11.41 10.46 -1.13
CA GLU A 118 -10.04 9.97 -1.12
C GLU A 118 -9.99 8.43 -1.04
N VAL A 119 -10.92 7.83 -0.31
CA VAL A 119 -11.11 6.36 -0.30
C VAL A 119 -11.46 5.86 -1.69
N GLU A 120 -12.36 6.53 -2.41
CA GLU A 120 -12.69 6.19 -3.80
C GLU A 120 -11.48 6.29 -4.73
N ALA A 121 -10.64 7.32 -4.55
CA ALA A 121 -9.42 7.46 -5.33
C ALA A 121 -8.41 6.33 -5.03
N LEU A 122 -8.24 5.97 -3.76
CA LEU A 122 -7.40 4.86 -3.33
C LEU A 122 -7.89 3.53 -3.94
N PHE A 123 -9.18 3.26 -3.89
CA PHE A 123 -9.74 2.00 -4.43
C PHE A 123 -9.51 1.87 -5.94
N ARG A 124 -9.61 2.98 -6.69
CA ARG A 124 -9.27 2.96 -8.13
C ARG A 124 -7.80 2.60 -8.36
N ILE A 125 -6.89 3.13 -7.53
CA ILE A 125 -5.46 2.78 -7.61
C ILE A 125 -5.26 1.29 -7.33
N ILE A 126 -5.91 0.74 -6.30
CA ILE A 126 -5.85 -0.68 -5.95
C ILE A 126 -6.38 -1.55 -7.09
N GLU A 127 -7.52 -1.20 -7.67
CA GLU A 127 -8.09 -1.92 -8.81
C GLU A 127 -7.15 -1.91 -10.04
N ASP A 128 -6.52 -0.78 -10.32
CA ASP A 128 -5.55 -0.71 -11.43
C ASP A 128 -4.32 -1.56 -11.15
N LEU A 129 -3.80 -1.56 -9.92
CA LEU A 129 -2.69 -2.43 -9.51
C LEU A 129 -3.05 -3.92 -9.58
N LYS A 130 -4.27 -4.30 -9.16
CA LYS A 130 -4.78 -5.68 -9.33
C LYS A 130 -4.79 -6.10 -10.81
N LYS A 131 -5.23 -5.23 -11.72
CA LYS A 131 -5.22 -5.50 -13.17
C LYS A 131 -3.79 -5.65 -13.73
N GLU A 132 -2.81 -5.00 -13.12
CA GLU A 132 -1.39 -5.15 -13.45
C GLU A 132 -0.75 -6.40 -12.85
N GLY A 133 -1.51 -7.20 -12.09
CA GLY A 133 -1.07 -8.46 -11.48
C GLY A 133 -0.42 -8.30 -10.11
N VAL A 134 -0.58 -7.16 -9.45
CA VAL A 134 -0.14 -6.95 -8.07
C VAL A 134 -1.15 -7.60 -7.12
N SER A 135 -0.68 -8.49 -6.24
CA SER A 135 -1.49 -9.03 -5.15
C SER A 135 -1.60 -8.04 -4.02
N ILE A 136 -2.82 -7.80 -3.52
CA ILE A 136 -3.07 -6.82 -2.47
C ILE A 136 -3.45 -7.56 -1.18
N VAL A 137 -2.79 -7.23 -0.08
CA VAL A 137 -3.20 -7.61 1.28
C VAL A 137 -3.73 -6.35 1.95
N TYR A 138 -5.04 -6.29 2.13
CA TYR A 138 -5.73 -5.13 2.67
C TYR A 138 -6.18 -5.40 4.10
N ILE A 139 -5.60 -4.69 5.07
CA ILE A 139 -5.94 -4.84 6.48
C ILE A 139 -6.85 -3.68 6.87
N SER A 140 -8.04 -3.98 7.37
CA SER A 140 -9.01 -3.00 7.81
C SER A 140 -10.01 -3.60 8.80
N HIS A 141 -10.64 -2.76 9.59
CA HIS A 141 -11.79 -3.09 10.42
C HIS A 141 -13.12 -2.54 9.84
N LYS A 142 -13.06 -1.87 8.69
CA LYS A 142 -14.23 -1.30 8.01
C LYS A 142 -14.83 -2.33 7.05
N MET A 143 -15.93 -2.95 7.48
CA MET A 143 -16.55 -4.08 6.77
C MET A 143 -16.98 -3.73 5.35
N ASP A 144 -17.53 -2.53 5.15
CA ASP A 144 -17.99 -2.08 3.83
C ASP A 144 -16.82 -1.98 2.82
N GLU A 145 -15.64 -1.57 3.29
CA GLU A 145 -14.45 -1.52 2.47
C GLU A 145 -13.97 -2.93 2.11
N ILE A 146 -13.91 -3.82 3.11
CA ILE A 146 -13.49 -5.22 2.93
C ILE A 146 -14.39 -5.93 1.92
N LEU A 147 -15.71 -5.87 2.12
CA LEU A 147 -16.68 -6.53 1.25
C LEU A 147 -16.68 -5.99 -0.19
N ARG A 148 -16.24 -4.75 -0.36
CA ARG A 148 -16.20 -4.11 -1.68
C ARG A 148 -14.97 -4.48 -2.51
N ILE A 149 -13.79 -4.65 -1.87
CA ILE A 149 -12.51 -4.66 -2.58
C ILE A 149 -11.83 -6.02 -2.57
N SER A 150 -12.21 -6.90 -1.63
CA SER A 150 -11.55 -8.17 -1.43
C SER A 150 -12.15 -9.27 -2.32
N ASP A 151 -11.30 -10.21 -2.74
CA ASP A 151 -11.71 -11.46 -3.37
C ASP A 151 -11.90 -12.54 -2.28
N GLU A 152 -10.99 -12.56 -1.29
CA GLU A 152 -11.04 -13.45 -0.12
C GLU A 152 -10.87 -12.66 1.18
N VAL A 153 -11.49 -13.10 2.25
CA VAL A 153 -11.42 -12.49 3.59
C VAL A 153 -10.86 -13.49 4.58
N THR A 154 -9.70 -13.15 5.16
CA THR A 154 -9.11 -13.89 6.27
C THR A 154 -9.40 -13.19 7.58
N ILE A 155 -9.94 -13.92 8.56
CA ILE A 155 -10.27 -13.40 9.88
C ILE A 155 -9.25 -13.91 10.89
N MET A 156 -8.70 -12.97 11.66
CA MET A 156 -7.85 -13.22 12.80
C MET A 156 -8.50 -12.65 14.07
N ARG A 157 -8.32 -13.34 15.20
CA ARG A 157 -8.80 -12.91 16.50
C ARG A 157 -7.82 -13.33 17.58
N ASP A 158 -7.44 -12.41 18.46
CA ASP A 158 -6.49 -12.64 19.57
C ASP A 158 -5.17 -13.29 19.08
N GLY A 159 -4.69 -12.86 17.90
CA GLY A 159 -3.48 -13.41 17.28
C GLY A 159 -3.64 -14.81 16.66
N GLN A 160 -4.86 -15.35 16.62
CA GLN A 160 -5.15 -16.66 16.07
C GLN A 160 -5.88 -16.58 14.72
N TYR A 161 -5.52 -17.47 13.81
CA TYR A 161 -6.23 -17.66 12.55
C TYR A 161 -7.58 -18.33 12.82
N ILE A 162 -8.67 -17.69 12.37
CA ILE A 162 -10.04 -18.20 12.52
C ILE A 162 -10.51 -18.90 11.26
N GLY A 163 -10.16 -18.37 10.09
CA GLY A 163 -10.52 -18.95 8.80
C GLY A 163 -10.39 -17.97 7.65
N THR A 164 -10.49 -18.48 6.43
CA THR A 164 -10.53 -17.73 5.18
C THR A 164 -11.74 -18.13 4.38
N TRP A 165 -12.43 -17.18 3.78
CA TRP A 165 -13.63 -17.36 2.98
C TRP A 165 -13.57 -16.50 1.73
N ASP A 166 -14.17 -17.00 0.64
CA ASP A 166 -14.45 -16.16 -0.53
C ASP A 166 -15.34 -14.99 -0.11
N CYS A 167 -15.05 -13.80 -0.60
CA CYS A 167 -15.81 -12.61 -0.24
C CYS A 167 -17.23 -12.63 -0.81
N GLU A 168 -17.45 -13.38 -1.92
CA GLU A 168 -18.75 -13.53 -2.54
C GLU A 168 -19.74 -14.22 -1.57
N GLY A 169 -20.81 -13.50 -1.23
CA GLY A 169 -21.84 -13.99 -0.30
C GLY A 169 -21.53 -13.78 1.18
N LEU A 170 -20.38 -13.23 1.53
CA LEU A 170 -20.10 -12.83 2.92
C LEU A 170 -20.98 -11.63 3.33
N THR A 171 -21.38 -11.65 4.60
CA THR A 171 -22.10 -10.53 5.21
C THR A 171 -21.30 -9.91 6.34
N THR A 172 -21.55 -8.63 6.61
CA THR A 172 -20.97 -7.92 7.75
C THR A 172 -21.19 -8.68 9.06
N ASP A 173 -22.40 -9.19 9.30
CA ASP A 173 -22.76 -9.92 10.52
C ASP A 173 -21.93 -11.20 10.68
N PHE A 174 -21.69 -11.93 9.59
CA PHE A 174 -20.84 -13.11 9.60
C PHE A 174 -19.42 -12.76 10.00
N ILE A 175 -18.83 -11.73 9.38
CA ILE A 175 -17.46 -11.29 9.67
C ILE A 175 -17.35 -10.87 11.13
N ILE A 176 -18.26 -10.02 11.62
CA ILE A 176 -18.28 -9.55 13.01
C ILE A 176 -18.43 -10.71 13.99
N THR A 177 -19.35 -11.63 13.72
CA THR A 177 -19.54 -12.82 14.56
C THR A 177 -18.24 -13.64 14.70
N LYS A 178 -17.52 -13.84 13.59
CA LYS A 178 -16.24 -14.57 13.60
C LYS A 178 -15.13 -13.79 14.31
N MET A 179 -15.10 -12.46 14.16
CA MET A 179 -14.13 -11.60 14.84
C MET A 179 -14.35 -11.54 16.35
N VAL A 180 -15.61 -11.41 16.79
CA VAL A 180 -15.97 -11.27 18.22
C VAL A 180 -16.06 -12.63 18.91
N GLY A 181 -16.41 -13.69 18.18
CA GLY A 181 -16.56 -15.05 18.72
C GLY A 181 -17.83 -15.29 19.54
N ARG A 182 -18.78 -14.38 19.47
CA ARG A 182 -20.12 -14.51 20.05
C ARG A 182 -21.15 -14.25 18.94
N GLU A 183 -22.19 -15.04 18.91
CA GLU A 183 -23.37 -14.67 18.13
C GLU A 183 -23.91 -13.35 18.66
N LEU A 184 -24.19 -12.40 17.78
CA LEU A 184 -24.88 -11.15 18.13
C LEU A 184 -26.35 -11.49 18.41
N THR A 185 -26.60 -12.31 19.44
CA THR A 185 -27.95 -12.60 19.93
C THR A 185 -28.39 -11.39 20.73
N ASN A 186 -29.25 -10.58 20.09
CA ASN A 186 -30.15 -9.59 20.69
C ASN A 186 -29.51 -8.50 21.57
N LEU A 187 -29.13 -7.41 20.91
CA LEU A 187 -29.16 -6.07 21.49
C LEU A 187 -30.50 -5.40 21.15
N TYR A 188 -31.61 -5.92 21.74
CA TYR A 188 -32.88 -5.19 21.97
C TYR A 188 -33.58 -5.81 23.18
#